data_e5f3b7ea7a4c3f782d1979c4e8f4164b
#
_entry.id   e5f3b7ea7a4c3f782d1979c4e8f4164b
#
_cell.length_a   1.000
_cell.length_b   1.000
_cell.length_c   1.000
_cell.angle_alpha   90.00
_cell.angle_beta   90.00
_cell.angle_gamma   90.00
#
_symmetry.space_group_name_H-M   'P 1'
#
loop_
_entity.id
_entity.type
_entity.pdbx_description
1 polymer ?
#
loop_
_entity_poly.entity_id
_entity_poly.type
_entity_poly.pdbx_seq_one_letter_code
_entity_poly.pdbx_strand_id
1 'polypeptide(L)'
;MAAERFSFSTFLRDPKTVTAHLDRGDVVIERRDGGDIVLRTTEREERERRAIGFLSWALARSNAEELASHLGSEDGPLPWVRYLPGEDRQQFVRDVAEALRTAADLGSYAAFDLTVEQWRHSAEVWADPELADALTKPVRKPFAKRVARPRG
;
A
#
# COMPACT_ATOMS: atom_id res chain seq x y z
N MET A 1 16.26 9.90 -13.81
CA MET A 1 17.42 9.22 -14.42
C MET A 1 17.26 7.73 -14.14
N ALA A 2 17.53 6.86 -15.12
CA ALA A 2 17.47 5.41 -14.89
C ALA A 2 18.63 4.99 -13.94
N ALA A 3 18.36 4.07 -13.01
CA ALA A 3 19.38 3.50 -12.14
C ALA A 3 20.40 2.71 -12.97
N GLU A 4 21.70 2.85 -12.68
CA GLU A 4 22.72 2.04 -13.32
C GLU A 4 22.62 0.59 -12.83
N ARG A 5 22.90 -0.35 -13.74
CA ARG A 5 22.70 -1.78 -13.50
C ARG A 5 24.01 -2.54 -13.64
N PHE A 6 24.32 -3.39 -12.67
CA PHE A 6 25.52 -4.23 -12.66
C PHE A 6 25.15 -5.67 -12.32
N SER A 7 25.89 -6.64 -12.86
CA SER A 7 25.72 -8.02 -12.43
C SER A 7 26.24 -8.24 -11.01
N PHE A 8 25.65 -9.18 -10.29
CA PHE A 8 26.12 -9.57 -8.95
C PHE A 8 27.58 -10.01 -8.96
N SER A 9 28.04 -10.69 -10.03
CA SER A 9 29.44 -11.08 -10.20
C SER A 9 30.38 -9.89 -10.40
N THR A 10 29.94 -8.82 -11.07
CA THR A 10 30.70 -7.57 -11.19
C THR A 10 30.82 -6.89 -9.84
N PHE A 11 29.73 -6.81 -9.08
CA PHE A 11 29.74 -6.25 -7.72
C PHE A 11 30.70 -7.01 -6.80
N LEU A 12 30.68 -8.33 -6.79
CA LEU A 12 31.60 -9.13 -5.95
C LEU A 12 33.07 -8.96 -6.34
N ARG A 13 33.38 -8.75 -7.63
CA ARG A 13 34.73 -8.60 -8.12
C ARG A 13 35.31 -7.23 -7.83
N ASP A 14 34.52 -6.19 -8.01
CA ASP A 14 34.96 -4.80 -7.82
C ASP A 14 33.85 -3.95 -7.19
N PRO A 15 33.61 -4.11 -5.88
CA PRO A 15 32.58 -3.35 -5.18
C PRO A 15 32.87 -1.84 -5.16
N LYS A 16 34.12 -1.43 -5.19
CA LYS A 16 34.50 -0.01 -5.15
C LYS A 16 34.04 0.74 -6.39
N THR A 17 34.29 0.17 -7.56
CA THR A 17 33.82 0.76 -8.81
C THR A 17 32.30 0.85 -8.83
N VAL A 18 31.59 -0.21 -8.41
CA VAL A 18 30.12 -0.21 -8.40
C VAL A 18 29.57 0.82 -7.39
N THR A 19 30.12 0.89 -6.20
CA THR A 19 29.67 1.86 -5.17
C THR A 19 30.00 3.31 -5.50
N ALA A 20 31.01 3.59 -6.31
CA ALA A 20 31.30 4.94 -6.79
C ALA A 20 30.17 5.54 -7.64
N HIS A 21 29.29 4.72 -8.21
CA HIS A 21 28.12 5.19 -8.96
C HIS A 21 26.98 5.68 -8.04
N LEU A 22 27.02 5.38 -6.74
CA LEU A 22 26.03 5.85 -5.78
C LEU A 22 25.99 7.36 -5.63
N ASP A 23 27.07 8.06 -5.96
CA ASP A 23 27.09 9.54 -5.97
C ASP A 23 26.11 10.12 -7.01
N ARG A 24 25.84 9.38 -8.09
CA ARG A 24 24.97 9.80 -9.19
C ARG A 24 23.52 9.34 -9.02
N GLY A 25 23.28 8.21 -8.35
CA GLY A 25 21.98 7.61 -8.22
C GLY A 25 22.01 6.27 -7.50
N ASP A 26 20.85 5.63 -7.40
CA ASP A 26 20.77 4.25 -6.93
C ASP A 26 21.40 3.31 -7.97
N VAL A 27 21.95 2.20 -7.50
CA VAL A 27 22.55 1.15 -8.32
C VAL A 27 21.76 -0.13 -8.16
N VAL A 28 21.39 -0.77 -9.26
CA VAL A 28 20.72 -2.07 -9.28
C VAL A 28 21.72 -3.18 -9.50
N ILE A 29 21.76 -4.14 -8.60
CA ILE A 29 22.57 -5.36 -8.73
C ILE A 29 21.65 -6.49 -9.21
N GLU A 30 21.87 -6.91 -10.45
CA GLU A 30 21.12 -8.00 -11.09
C GLU A 30 21.58 -9.35 -10.58
N ARG A 31 20.63 -10.17 -10.13
CA ARG A 31 20.87 -11.53 -9.65
C ARG A 31 20.26 -12.54 -10.61
N ARG A 32 20.98 -13.67 -10.81
CA ARG A 32 20.46 -14.79 -11.60
C ARG A 32 19.37 -15.56 -10.87
N ASP A 33 19.55 -15.71 -9.55
CA ASP A 33 18.71 -16.53 -8.70
C ASP A 33 18.08 -15.66 -7.60
N GLY A 34 16.95 -15.04 -7.89
CA GLY A 34 16.22 -14.17 -6.97
C GLY A 34 16.00 -12.75 -7.47
N GLY A 35 15.35 -11.90 -6.67
CA GLY A 35 15.11 -10.49 -7.02
C GLY A 35 16.39 -9.66 -7.06
N ASP A 36 16.39 -8.63 -7.89
CA ASP A 36 17.47 -7.64 -7.96
C ASP A 36 17.63 -6.93 -6.62
N ILE A 37 18.84 -6.49 -6.31
CA ILE A 37 19.17 -5.72 -5.11
C ILE A 37 19.38 -4.27 -5.51
N VAL A 38 18.79 -3.33 -4.76
CA VAL A 38 19.07 -1.91 -4.93
C VAL A 38 20.05 -1.46 -3.87
N LEU A 39 21.16 -0.86 -4.29
CA LEU A 39 22.10 -0.17 -3.43
C LEU A 39 21.78 1.33 -3.47
N ARG A 40 21.73 1.95 -2.30
CA ARG A 40 21.57 3.40 -2.14
C ARG A 40 22.37 3.89 -0.94
N THR A 41 22.63 5.19 -0.89
CA THR A 41 23.28 5.77 0.29
C THR A 41 22.29 5.93 1.44
N THR A 42 22.77 5.84 2.66
CA THR A 42 21.97 6.03 3.89
C THR A 42 21.28 7.40 3.91
N GLU A 43 21.99 8.45 3.44
CA GLU A 43 21.45 9.81 3.39
C GLU A 43 20.28 9.92 2.40
N ARG A 44 20.28 9.14 1.31
CA ARG A 44 19.18 9.13 0.35
C ARG A 44 17.98 8.41 0.95
N GLU A 45 18.18 7.28 1.57
CA GLU A 45 17.16 6.52 2.29
C GLU A 45 16.48 7.39 3.37
N GLU A 46 17.26 8.08 4.19
CA GLU A 46 16.76 8.97 5.22
C GLU A 46 15.97 10.16 4.67
N ARG A 47 16.41 10.71 3.53
CA ARG A 47 15.66 11.79 2.85
C ARG A 47 14.31 11.34 2.35
N GLU A 48 14.23 10.16 1.70
CA GLU A 48 12.98 9.58 1.26
C GLU A 48 12.05 9.30 2.44
N ARG A 49 12.57 8.71 3.50
CA ARG A 49 11.80 8.45 4.73
C ARG A 49 11.21 9.73 5.33
N ARG A 50 11.99 10.80 5.41
CA ARG A 50 11.49 12.11 5.88
C ARG A 50 10.42 12.68 4.95
N ALA A 51 10.59 12.56 3.65
CA ALA A 51 9.61 13.03 2.67
C ALA A 51 8.27 12.28 2.79
N ILE A 52 8.32 10.96 2.93
CA ILE A 52 7.13 10.12 3.11
C ILE A 52 6.45 10.43 4.46
N GLY A 53 7.23 10.60 5.53
CA GLY A 53 6.69 11.01 6.83
C GLY A 53 5.97 12.37 6.77
N PHE A 54 6.52 13.34 6.04
CA PHE A 54 5.87 14.63 5.80
C PHE A 54 4.58 14.47 4.99
N LEU A 55 4.60 13.68 3.91
CA LEU A 55 3.43 13.43 3.08
C LEU A 55 2.32 12.71 3.88
N SER A 56 2.65 11.70 4.67
CA SER A 56 1.68 11.00 5.50
C SER A 56 1.02 11.92 6.53
N TRP A 57 1.82 12.82 7.13
CA TRP A 57 1.32 13.84 8.05
C TRP A 57 0.36 14.82 7.36
N ALA A 58 0.69 15.26 6.12
CA ALA A 58 -0.15 16.15 5.33
C ALA A 58 -1.45 15.47 4.91
N LEU A 59 -1.39 14.21 4.46
CA LEU A 59 -2.55 13.40 4.09
C LEU A 59 -3.52 13.23 5.26
N ALA A 60 -3.01 12.92 6.46
CA ALA A 60 -3.83 12.75 7.65
C ALA A 60 -4.62 14.01 8.07
N ARG A 61 -4.23 15.18 7.55
CA ARG A 61 -4.85 16.48 7.81
C ARG A 61 -5.64 17.04 6.64
N SER A 62 -5.62 16.36 5.51
CA SER A 62 -6.39 16.75 4.33
C SER A 62 -7.87 16.42 4.51
N ASN A 63 -8.72 17.08 3.71
CA ASN A 63 -10.11 16.67 3.58
C ASN A 63 -10.17 15.28 2.91
N ALA A 64 -10.50 14.26 3.69
CA ALA A 64 -10.48 12.87 3.24
C ALA A 64 -11.45 12.60 2.07
N GLU A 65 -12.63 13.24 2.07
CA GLU A 65 -13.62 13.06 1.00
C GLU A 65 -13.14 13.68 -0.32
N GLU A 66 -12.60 14.89 -0.25
CA GLU A 66 -12.05 15.59 -1.42
C GLU A 66 -10.85 14.83 -2.00
N LEU A 67 -9.95 14.37 -1.14
CA LEU A 67 -8.79 13.60 -1.56
C LEU A 67 -9.21 12.26 -2.19
N ALA A 68 -10.14 11.53 -1.59
CA ALA A 68 -10.67 10.28 -2.13
C ALA A 68 -11.33 10.49 -3.49
N SER A 69 -12.07 11.59 -3.66
CA SER A 69 -12.68 11.95 -4.94
C SER A 69 -11.63 12.18 -6.05
N HIS A 70 -10.55 12.88 -5.74
CA HIS A 70 -9.44 13.07 -6.69
C HIS A 70 -8.69 11.77 -6.99
N LEU A 71 -8.41 10.95 -5.96
CA LEU A 71 -7.75 9.65 -6.17
C LEU A 71 -8.58 8.71 -7.04
N GLY A 72 -9.91 8.74 -6.89
CA GLY A 72 -10.87 7.89 -7.61
C GLY A 72 -11.40 8.47 -8.92
N SER A 73 -10.92 9.63 -9.37
CA SER A 73 -11.31 10.21 -10.69
C SER A 73 -10.82 9.33 -11.84
N GLU A 74 -11.33 9.55 -13.05
CA GLU A 74 -10.91 8.78 -14.25
C GLU A 74 -9.41 8.90 -14.51
N ASP A 75 -8.86 10.10 -14.32
CA ASP A 75 -7.42 10.37 -14.47
C ASP A 75 -6.64 10.19 -13.16
N GLY A 76 -7.29 9.75 -12.08
CA GLY A 76 -6.68 9.56 -10.77
C GLY A 76 -5.84 8.29 -10.70
N PRO A 77 -4.88 8.22 -9.75
CA PRO A 77 -3.98 7.08 -9.60
C PRO A 77 -4.68 5.80 -9.11
N LEU A 78 -5.86 5.92 -8.51
CA LEU A 78 -6.60 4.81 -7.90
C LEU A 78 -8.08 4.85 -8.33
N PRO A 79 -8.40 4.68 -9.63
CA PRO A 79 -9.75 4.89 -10.15
C PRO A 79 -10.83 3.97 -9.53
N TRP A 80 -10.43 2.88 -8.90
CA TRP A 80 -11.34 1.98 -8.20
C TRP A 80 -11.90 2.57 -6.89
N VAL A 81 -11.29 3.60 -6.30
CA VAL A 81 -11.77 4.27 -5.07
C VAL A 81 -13.18 4.84 -5.24
N ARG A 82 -13.59 5.19 -6.46
CA ARG A 82 -14.94 5.67 -6.78
C ARG A 82 -16.06 4.66 -6.46
N TYR A 83 -15.75 3.36 -6.43
CA TYR A 83 -16.73 2.32 -6.13
C TYR A 83 -16.98 2.14 -4.63
N LEU A 84 -16.10 2.65 -3.77
CA LEU A 84 -16.30 2.61 -2.33
C LEU A 84 -17.44 3.55 -1.91
N PRO A 85 -18.28 3.18 -0.93
CA PRO A 85 -19.22 4.09 -0.26
C PRO A 85 -18.52 5.32 0.34
N GLY A 86 -19.27 6.40 0.58
CA GLY A 86 -18.68 7.66 1.06
C GLY A 86 -17.89 7.53 2.36
N GLU A 87 -18.43 6.78 3.35
CA GLU A 87 -17.74 6.54 4.62
C GLU A 87 -16.46 5.71 4.44
N ASP A 88 -16.52 4.70 3.58
CA ASP A 88 -15.39 3.82 3.26
C ASP A 88 -14.29 4.58 2.52
N ARG A 89 -14.64 5.50 1.61
CA ARG A 89 -13.67 6.38 0.95
C ARG A 89 -12.86 7.21 1.94
N GLN A 90 -13.54 7.80 2.94
CA GLN A 90 -12.86 8.57 3.97
C GLN A 90 -11.98 7.69 4.86
N GLN A 91 -12.47 6.48 5.20
CA GLN A 91 -11.69 5.52 5.99
C GLN A 91 -10.46 5.06 5.22
N PHE A 92 -10.58 4.75 3.93
CA PHE A 92 -9.46 4.43 3.06
C PHE A 92 -8.34 5.47 3.14
N VAL A 93 -8.67 6.76 3.02
CA VAL A 93 -7.66 7.83 3.10
C VAL A 93 -6.95 7.85 4.46
N ARG A 94 -7.69 7.65 5.56
CA ARG A 94 -7.11 7.59 6.91
C ARG A 94 -6.18 6.40 7.07
N ASP A 95 -6.61 5.22 6.62
CA ASP A 95 -5.82 3.98 6.73
C ASP A 95 -4.54 4.05 5.89
N VAL A 96 -4.61 4.62 4.69
CA VAL A 96 -3.44 4.87 3.83
C VAL A 96 -2.46 5.84 4.49
N ALA A 97 -2.95 6.94 5.08
CA ALA A 97 -2.09 7.89 5.79
C ALA A 97 -1.39 7.25 7.01
N GLU A 98 -2.09 6.38 7.74
CA GLU A 98 -1.54 5.60 8.86
C GLU A 98 -0.49 4.59 8.38
N ALA A 99 -0.79 3.85 7.31
CA ALA A 99 0.13 2.87 6.73
C ALA A 99 1.41 3.53 6.20
N LEU A 100 1.31 4.71 5.55
CA LEU A 100 2.47 5.49 5.11
C LEU A 100 3.30 6.00 6.29
N ARG A 101 2.67 6.42 7.39
CA ARG A 101 3.39 6.82 8.59
C ARG A 101 4.17 5.65 9.18
N THR A 102 3.53 4.49 9.31
CA THR A 102 4.16 3.25 9.76
C THR A 102 5.33 2.86 8.85
N ALA A 103 5.15 2.98 7.52
CA ALA A 103 6.22 2.72 6.56
C ALA A 103 7.41 3.67 6.74
N ALA A 104 7.16 4.96 6.98
CA ALA A 104 8.21 5.93 7.25
C ALA A 104 8.98 5.62 8.55
N ASP A 105 8.29 5.16 9.60
CA ASP A 105 8.90 4.84 10.89
C ASP A 105 9.71 3.54 10.84
N LEU A 106 9.21 2.51 10.15
CA LEU A 106 9.81 1.17 10.12
C LEU A 106 10.72 0.92 8.90
N GLY A 107 10.66 1.76 7.87
CA GLY A 107 11.38 1.55 6.61
C GLY A 107 10.84 0.36 5.79
N SER A 108 9.58 -0.02 5.99
CA SER A 108 8.92 -1.13 5.29
C SER A 108 7.56 -0.73 4.75
N TYR A 109 7.35 -0.89 3.46
CA TYR A 109 6.10 -0.54 2.77
C TYR A 109 5.09 -1.69 2.69
N ALA A 110 5.39 -2.86 3.25
CA ALA A 110 4.51 -4.03 3.18
C ALA A 110 3.11 -3.76 3.76
N ALA A 111 3.02 -2.99 4.85
CA ALA A 111 1.73 -2.61 5.45
C ALA A 111 0.93 -1.67 4.54
N PHE A 112 1.60 -0.75 3.84
CA PHE A 112 0.96 0.14 2.87
C PHE A 112 0.39 -0.66 1.68
N ASP A 113 1.19 -1.54 1.07
CA ASP A 113 0.74 -2.37 -0.04
C ASP A 113 -0.47 -3.24 0.37
N LEU A 114 -0.41 -3.87 1.54
CA LEU A 114 -1.51 -4.67 2.07
C LEU A 114 -2.78 -3.83 2.28
N THR A 115 -2.67 -2.63 2.83
CA THR A 115 -3.80 -1.72 3.04
C THR A 115 -4.47 -1.35 1.72
N VAL A 116 -3.69 -0.97 0.71
CA VAL A 116 -4.21 -0.62 -0.63
C VAL A 116 -4.91 -1.82 -1.27
N GLU A 117 -4.32 -3.01 -1.21
CA GLU A 117 -4.91 -4.24 -1.77
C GLU A 117 -6.21 -4.64 -1.07
N GLN A 118 -6.28 -4.55 0.25
CA GLN A 118 -7.51 -4.85 1.01
C GLN A 118 -8.65 -3.91 0.61
N TRP A 119 -8.37 -2.62 0.50
CA TRP A 119 -9.38 -1.65 0.07
C TRP A 119 -9.79 -1.82 -1.40
N ARG A 120 -8.85 -2.23 -2.25
CA ARG A 120 -9.17 -2.57 -3.64
C ARG A 120 -10.13 -3.75 -3.73
N HIS A 121 -9.90 -4.82 -2.96
CA HIS A 121 -10.85 -5.95 -2.88
C HIS A 121 -12.23 -5.51 -2.38
N SER A 122 -12.28 -4.61 -1.39
CA SER A 122 -13.55 -4.03 -0.94
C SER A 122 -14.26 -3.28 -2.07
N ALA A 123 -13.53 -2.49 -2.85
CA ALA A 123 -14.09 -1.78 -3.99
C ALA A 123 -14.59 -2.73 -5.10
N GLU A 124 -13.92 -3.85 -5.33
CA GLU A 124 -14.37 -4.90 -6.28
C GLU A 124 -15.71 -5.49 -5.84
N VAL A 125 -15.91 -5.72 -4.54
CA VAL A 125 -17.20 -6.19 -4.00
C VAL A 125 -18.29 -5.14 -4.18
N TRP A 126 -18.01 -3.88 -3.90
CA TRP A 126 -18.98 -2.78 -4.08
C TRP A 126 -19.27 -2.48 -5.55
N ALA A 127 -18.36 -2.78 -6.46
CA ALA A 127 -18.56 -2.62 -7.90
C ALA A 127 -19.51 -3.69 -8.47
N ASP A 128 -19.74 -4.81 -7.77
CA ASP A 128 -20.69 -5.85 -8.14
C ASP A 128 -22.05 -5.57 -7.47
N PRO A 129 -23.12 -5.25 -8.25
CA PRO A 129 -24.43 -4.90 -7.69
C PRO A 129 -25.08 -6.04 -6.89
N GLU A 130 -24.83 -7.30 -7.24
CA GLU A 130 -25.41 -8.45 -6.54
C GLU A 130 -24.75 -8.64 -5.17
N LEU A 131 -23.42 -8.50 -5.10
CA LEU A 131 -22.66 -8.57 -3.85
C LEU A 131 -22.96 -7.38 -2.94
N ALA A 132 -23.00 -6.17 -3.48
CA ALA A 132 -23.35 -4.97 -2.74
C ALA A 132 -24.75 -5.07 -2.12
N ASP A 133 -25.74 -5.55 -2.88
CA ASP A 133 -27.12 -5.76 -2.37
C ASP A 133 -27.17 -6.86 -1.28
N ALA A 134 -26.37 -7.92 -1.44
CA ALA A 134 -26.28 -8.97 -0.43
C ALA A 134 -25.68 -8.48 0.90
N LEU A 135 -24.68 -7.58 0.86
CA LEU A 135 -24.04 -7.02 2.04
C LEU A 135 -24.92 -6.00 2.77
N THR A 136 -25.76 -5.25 2.04
CA THR A 136 -26.67 -4.25 2.64
C THR A 136 -27.92 -4.86 3.23
N LYS A 137 -28.27 -6.11 2.87
CA LYS A 137 -29.42 -6.81 3.43
C LYS A 137 -29.14 -7.29 4.85
N PRO A 138 -30.04 -7.00 5.83
CA PRO A 138 -29.87 -7.51 7.18
C PRO A 138 -29.83 -9.04 7.16
N VAL A 139 -28.77 -9.64 7.71
CA VAL A 139 -28.67 -11.07 7.88
C VAL A 139 -29.86 -11.54 8.73
N ARG A 140 -30.88 -12.19 8.12
CA ARG A 140 -31.90 -12.90 8.86
C ARG A 140 -31.18 -14.03 9.61
N LYS A 141 -30.95 -13.83 10.90
CA LYS A 141 -30.46 -14.91 11.77
C LYS A 141 -31.48 -16.05 11.63
N PRO A 142 -31.08 -17.24 11.14
CA PRO A 142 -31.97 -18.38 11.20
C PRO A 142 -32.31 -18.57 12.67
N PHE A 143 -33.61 -18.70 12.99
CA PHE A 143 -34.07 -18.93 14.35
C PHE A 143 -33.19 -20.04 14.97
N ALA A 144 -32.44 -19.69 15.99
CA ALA A 144 -31.65 -20.66 16.73
C ALA A 144 -32.66 -21.66 17.33
N LYS A 145 -32.72 -22.87 16.74
CA LYS A 145 -33.53 -23.96 17.24
C LYS A 145 -32.99 -24.24 18.64
N ARG A 146 -33.78 -23.92 19.66
CA ARG A 146 -33.42 -24.17 21.06
C ARG A 146 -33.16 -25.67 21.20
N VAL A 147 -31.90 -26.06 21.32
CA VAL A 147 -31.53 -27.45 21.63
C VAL A 147 -31.99 -27.70 23.07
N ALA A 148 -32.98 -28.59 23.23
CA ALA A 148 -33.45 -29.00 24.54
C ALA A 148 -32.29 -29.71 25.27
N ARG A 149 -31.99 -29.28 26.52
CA ARG A 149 -31.03 -30.00 27.38
C ARG A 149 -31.52 -31.43 27.58
N PRO A 150 -30.64 -32.46 27.45
CA PRO A 150 -30.95 -33.81 27.85
C PRO A 150 -31.26 -33.80 29.36
N ARG A 151 -32.41 -34.38 29.72
CA ARG A 151 -32.71 -34.67 31.14
C ARG A 151 -31.85 -35.88 31.52
N GLY A 152 -30.92 -35.71 32.49
CA GLY A 152 -30.29 -36.78 33.17
C GLY A 152 -31.18 -37.37 34.23
#